data_74cc5f27fd195404691a93242b85ce46
#
_entry.id   74cc5f27fd195404691a93242b85ce46
#
_cell.length_a   1.000
_cell.length_b   1.000
_cell.length_c   1.000
_cell.angle_alpha   90.00
_cell.angle_beta   90.00
_cell.angle_gamma   90.00
#
_symmetry.space_group_name_H-M   'P 1'
#
loop_
_entity.id
_entity.type
_entity.pdbx_description
1 polymer ?
#
loop_
_entity_poly.entity_id
_entity_poly.type
_entity_poly.pdbx_seq_one_letter_code
_entity_poly.pdbx_strand_id
1 'polypeptide(L)'
;MIRIRDLSLPPDGDMARLVQAAARQLRISPAEIKQLDLKKRSVDARKKNDVRIIYTVDVAVKGREDKILKMAHCPKASIAQDYTYSVPQPSALPAQRPVIVGFGPAGMFAALVLSMAGLRPIVLERGQDAKTRQEKVLRFWQTGELDPDCNVQFGEGGAGTFSDGKLNTGVKNERIGWILEQFAEAGASADILYDAKPHIGTDELVTVVQNLREKIQHYGGEVHFGAKLTALETQDGRVTAVRAVCGGAEQVIPADTVLLAIGHSARDTFETLHAMGVVMEPKPFSMGVRIEHPQRMINESQYGAFADAPGLGAADYKLNVRLPDGSSAYTFCMCPGGRVVAAASEEGGVVTNGMSDHARDGENANAALLVTLNPEDFPDSSALGGMYWQRELEQAAFRAGGGTYRAPAQLAGDFLAHRPSARLGDVQPTYRPGVALCDLHDVLPPRI
;
A
#
# COMPACT_ATOMS: atom_id res chain seq x y z
N MET A 1 21.64 18.24 17.59
CA MET A 1 21.93 18.39 16.16
C MET A 1 21.21 19.60 15.58
N ILE A 2 21.69 20.15 14.49
CA ILE A 2 21.05 21.25 13.74
C ILE A 2 20.31 20.66 12.56
N ARG A 3 19.00 20.87 12.46
CA ARG A 3 18.19 20.51 11.29
C ARG A 3 18.24 21.61 10.24
N ILE A 4 18.64 21.25 9.00
CA ILE A 4 18.66 22.16 7.86
C ILE A 4 17.68 21.65 6.82
N ARG A 5 16.73 22.50 6.40
CA ARG A 5 15.69 22.18 5.41
C ARG A 5 16.03 22.75 4.05
N ASP A 6 15.44 22.13 3.02
CA ASP A 6 15.46 22.61 1.63
C ASP A 6 16.87 22.81 1.06
N LEU A 7 17.80 21.89 1.38
CA LEU A 7 19.07 21.84 0.67
C LEU A 7 18.84 21.28 -0.73
N SER A 8 19.17 22.04 -1.74
CA SER A 8 18.91 21.69 -3.15
C SER A 8 20.21 21.30 -3.84
N LEU A 9 20.23 20.08 -4.40
CA LEU A 9 21.34 19.57 -5.22
C LEU A 9 20.84 19.14 -6.60
N PRO A 10 21.72 19.11 -7.64
CA PRO A 10 21.39 18.46 -8.90
C PRO A 10 21.26 16.93 -8.70
N PRO A 11 20.62 16.20 -9.62
CA PRO A 11 20.36 14.76 -9.48
C PRO A 11 21.62 13.87 -9.37
N ASP A 12 22.76 14.34 -9.87
CA ASP A 12 24.06 13.69 -9.78
C ASP A 12 24.84 14.08 -8.51
N GLY A 13 24.21 14.82 -7.59
CA GLY A 13 24.85 15.30 -6.37
C GLY A 13 25.07 14.16 -5.36
N ASP A 14 26.32 14.01 -4.91
CA ASP A 14 26.72 13.02 -3.91
C ASP A 14 26.66 13.57 -2.46
N MET A 15 26.94 12.68 -1.49
CA MET A 15 26.94 13.04 -0.07
C MET A 15 28.01 14.11 0.25
N ALA A 16 29.14 14.16 -0.46
CA ALA A 16 30.15 15.15 -0.22
C ALA A 16 29.66 16.57 -0.58
N ARG A 17 28.93 16.68 -1.70
CA ARG A 17 28.26 17.94 -2.09
C ARG A 17 27.16 18.34 -1.09
N LEU A 18 26.46 17.36 -0.50
CA LEU A 18 25.45 17.62 0.53
C LEU A 18 26.08 18.19 1.80
N VAL A 19 27.18 17.60 2.27
CA VAL A 19 27.98 18.11 3.40
C VAL A 19 28.47 19.55 3.12
N GLN A 20 28.99 19.82 1.92
CA GLN A 20 29.41 21.18 1.53
C GLN A 20 28.24 22.17 1.50
N ALA A 21 27.08 21.75 1.01
CA ALA A 21 25.86 22.58 1.01
C ALA A 21 25.39 22.90 2.42
N ALA A 22 25.40 21.91 3.33
CA ALA A 22 25.06 22.10 4.74
C ALA A 22 26.04 23.06 5.44
N ALA A 23 27.35 22.87 5.24
CA ALA A 23 28.38 23.71 5.80
C ALA A 23 28.26 25.18 5.33
N ARG A 24 27.97 25.40 4.05
CA ARG A 24 27.69 26.75 3.49
C ARG A 24 26.51 27.41 4.17
N GLN A 25 25.39 26.69 4.39
CA GLN A 25 24.22 27.21 5.06
C GLN A 25 24.50 27.62 6.51
N LEU A 26 25.36 26.86 7.20
CA LEU A 26 25.76 27.13 8.58
C LEU A 26 26.93 28.12 8.69
N ARG A 27 27.54 28.51 7.57
CA ARG A 27 28.75 29.37 7.52
C ARG A 27 29.92 28.81 8.32
N ILE A 28 30.12 27.50 8.22
CA ILE A 28 31.24 26.77 8.88
C ILE A 28 32.06 26.01 7.84
N SER A 29 33.22 25.54 8.24
CA SER A 29 34.02 24.62 7.40
C SER A 29 33.33 23.25 7.32
N PRO A 30 33.35 22.55 6.17
CA PRO A 30 32.87 21.16 6.09
C PRO A 30 33.54 20.24 7.12
N ALA A 31 34.80 20.49 7.48
CA ALA A 31 35.54 19.74 8.51
C ALA A 31 34.99 19.92 9.95
N GLU A 32 34.10 20.89 10.17
CA GLU A 32 33.42 21.09 11.44
C GLU A 32 32.14 20.26 11.57
N ILE A 33 31.65 19.66 10.46
CA ILE A 33 30.55 18.69 10.48
C ILE A 33 31.11 17.34 10.91
N LYS A 34 30.58 16.79 12.02
CA LYS A 34 30.94 15.47 12.55
C LYS A 34 30.09 14.35 11.97
N GLN A 35 28.81 14.63 11.76
CA GLN A 35 27.82 13.66 11.28
C GLN A 35 26.74 14.42 10.52
N LEU A 36 26.20 13.80 9.46
CA LEU A 36 25.07 14.29 8.71
C LEU A 36 24.10 13.13 8.48
N ASP A 37 22.87 13.27 8.99
CA ASP A 37 21.80 12.29 8.87
C ASP A 37 20.73 12.80 7.92
N LEU A 38 20.33 11.98 6.96
CA LEU A 38 19.21 12.28 6.07
C LEU A 38 17.90 12.17 6.86
N LYS A 39 17.07 13.20 6.77
CA LYS A 39 15.71 13.21 7.37
C LYS A 39 14.62 13.32 6.32
N LYS A 40 14.95 13.85 5.13
CA LYS A 40 14.04 13.85 3.99
C LYS A 40 14.80 13.99 2.68
N ARG A 41 14.37 13.24 1.67
CA ARG A 41 14.78 13.35 0.27
C ARG A 41 13.54 13.45 -0.60
N SER A 42 13.48 14.41 -1.50
CA SER A 42 12.37 14.56 -2.45
C SER A 42 12.86 15.11 -3.77
N VAL A 43 12.21 14.72 -4.86
CA VAL A 43 12.51 15.24 -6.21
C VAL A 43 11.64 16.47 -6.47
N ASP A 44 12.27 17.55 -6.93
CA ASP A 44 11.60 18.72 -7.49
C ASP A 44 11.80 18.76 -9.01
N ALA A 45 10.81 18.27 -9.75
CA ALA A 45 10.79 18.25 -11.22
C ALA A 45 9.78 19.23 -11.81
N ARG A 46 9.36 20.26 -11.07
CA ARG A 46 8.42 21.28 -11.57
C ARG A 46 8.98 22.05 -12.77
N LYS A 47 10.32 22.13 -12.86
CA LYS A 47 11.03 22.68 -14.02
C LYS A 47 11.82 21.58 -14.69
N LYS A 48 11.38 21.12 -15.86
CA LYS A 48 12.00 20.00 -16.60
C LYS A 48 13.43 20.28 -17.09
N ASN A 49 13.85 21.52 -17.14
CA ASN A 49 15.22 21.96 -17.48
C ASN A 49 16.09 22.18 -16.23
N ASP A 50 15.55 22.05 -15.02
CA ASP A 50 16.27 22.25 -13.75
C ASP A 50 15.68 21.32 -12.68
N VAL A 51 15.80 20.01 -12.88
CA VAL A 51 15.38 19.01 -11.91
C VAL A 51 16.35 19.01 -10.74
N ARG A 52 15.83 18.97 -9.52
CA ARG A 52 16.60 19.02 -8.27
C ARG A 52 16.18 17.95 -7.29
N ILE A 53 17.12 17.52 -6.45
CA ILE A 53 16.81 16.75 -5.25
C ILE A 53 16.88 17.69 -4.06
N ILE A 54 15.82 17.68 -3.26
CA ILE A 54 15.68 18.54 -2.09
C ILE A 54 15.83 17.68 -0.84
N TYR A 55 16.78 18.07 0.01
CA TYR A 55 17.10 17.36 1.24
C TYR A 55 16.74 18.15 2.50
N THR A 56 16.34 17.42 3.54
CA THR A 56 16.40 17.88 4.94
C THR A 56 17.40 17.00 5.67
N VAL A 57 18.31 17.62 6.39
CA VAL A 57 19.37 16.89 7.10
C VAL A 57 19.47 17.35 8.54
N ASP A 58 19.91 16.47 9.42
CA ASP A 58 20.35 16.78 10.76
C ASP A 58 21.87 16.70 10.83
N VAL A 59 22.50 17.74 11.35
CA VAL A 59 23.94 17.90 11.37
C VAL A 59 24.45 18.02 12.79
N ALA A 60 25.36 17.13 13.17
CA ALA A 60 26.17 17.29 14.37
C ALA A 60 27.44 18.10 14.04
N VAL A 61 27.71 19.13 14.79
CA VAL A 61 28.84 20.04 14.53
C VAL A 61 29.87 20.03 15.66
N LYS A 62 31.08 20.50 15.37
CA LYS A 62 32.08 20.83 16.39
C LYS A 62 31.70 22.18 17.03
N GLY A 63 31.56 22.24 18.35
CA GLY A 63 31.21 23.46 19.05
C GLY A 63 29.74 23.55 19.47
N ARG A 64 29.30 24.73 19.87
CA ARG A 64 27.96 24.98 20.40
C ARG A 64 26.97 25.28 19.25
N GLU A 65 25.97 24.45 19.09
CA GLU A 65 24.96 24.51 18.05
C GLU A 65 24.15 25.83 18.08
N ASP A 66 23.81 26.32 19.27
CA ASP A 66 23.08 27.57 19.45
C ASP A 66 23.88 28.80 18.94
N LYS A 67 25.22 28.80 19.15
CA LYS A 67 26.08 29.86 18.65
C LYS A 67 26.19 29.79 17.12
N ILE A 68 26.38 28.60 16.55
CA ILE A 68 26.47 28.41 15.10
C ILE A 68 25.17 28.87 14.43
N LEU A 69 24.02 28.51 14.94
CA LEU A 69 22.72 28.95 14.42
C LEU A 69 22.56 30.47 14.44
N LYS A 70 22.95 31.11 15.54
CA LYS A 70 22.92 32.58 15.65
C LYS A 70 23.82 33.26 14.61
N MET A 71 25.01 32.71 14.40
CA MET A 71 25.99 33.26 13.40
C MET A 71 25.59 32.96 11.97
N ALA A 72 24.94 31.81 11.72
CA ALA A 72 24.52 31.39 10.37
C ALA A 72 23.44 32.32 9.79
N HIS A 73 22.56 32.88 10.64
CA HIS A 73 21.36 33.64 10.22
C HIS A 73 20.54 32.91 9.14
N CYS A 74 20.46 31.58 9.21
CA CYS A 74 19.78 30.75 8.24
C CYS A 74 18.34 30.46 8.72
N PRO A 75 17.29 30.99 8.06
CA PRO A 75 15.91 30.74 8.45
C PRO A 75 15.46 29.30 8.23
N LYS A 76 16.21 28.51 7.43
CA LYS A 76 15.96 27.11 7.17
C LYS A 76 16.65 26.17 8.16
N ALA A 77 17.43 26.71 9.09
CA ALA A 77 18.14 25.95 10.12
C ALA A 77 17.51 26.16 11.51
N SER A 78 17.38 25.09 12.28
CA SER A 78 16.85 25.10 13.65
C SER A 78 17.48 23.98 14.46
N ILE A 79 17.37 24.03 15.80
CA ILE A 79 17.69 22.83 16.60
C ILE A 79 16.75 21.69 16.19
N ALA A 80 17.34 20.52 15.95
CA ALA A 80 16.59 19.32 15.63
C ALA A 80 15.70 18.92 16.83
N GLN A 81 14.44 18.62 16.52
CA GLN A 81 13.52 18.03 17.49
C GLN A 81 13.03 16.72 16.85
N ASP A 82 13.28 15.62 17.54
CA ASP A 82 12.77 14.32 17.18
C ASP A 82 11.62 13.97 18.13
N TYR A 83 10.58 13.43 17.55
CA TYR A 83 9.45 12.86 18.29
C TYR A 83 9.63 11.35 18.35
N THR A 84 9.52 10.79 19.53
CA THR A 84 9.56 9.35 19.76
C THR A 84 8.18 8.90 20.25
N TYR A 85 7.52 8.06 19.47
CA TYR A 85 6.29 7.40 19.90
C TYR A 85 6.62 6.31 20.91
N SER A 86 5.88 6.28 22.01
CA SER A 86 5.92 5.20 23.00
C SER A 86 4.61 4.44 23.02
N VAL A 87 4.67 3.12 22.98
CA VAL A 87 3.49 2.26 23.07
C VAL A 87 2.84 2.45 24.43
N PRO A 88 1.55 2.85 24.51
CA PRO A 88 0.85 3.00 25.78
C PRO A 88 0.80 1.69 26.54
N GLN A 89 1.03 1.74 27.85
CA GLN A 89 0.89 0.58 28.72
C GLN A 89 -0.50 0.58 29.37
N PRO A 90 -1.21 -0.56 29.39
CA PRO A 90 -2.52 -0.66 30.01
C PRO A 90 -2.39 -0.56 31.55
N SER A 91 -3.41 0.03 32.18
CA SER A 91 -3.48 0.10 33.65
C SER A 91 -3.82 -1.24 34.31
N ALA A 92 -4.48 -2.14 33.56
CA ALA A 92 -4.81 -3.49 33.97
C ALA A 92 -4.88 -4.41 32.73
N LEU A 93 -4.59 -5.70 32.91
CA LEU A 93 -4.78 -6.69 31.85
C LEU A 93 -6.27 -7.02 31.71
N PRO A 94 -6.78 -7.22 30.48
CA PRO A 94 -8.15 -7.68 30.24
C PRO A 94 -8.35 -9.10 30.77
N ALA A 95 -9.59 -9.48 31.06
CA ALA A 95 -9.93 -10.83 31.52
C ALA A 95 -9.69 -11.89 30.41
N GLN A 96 -9.96 -11.51 29.17
CA GLN A 96 -9.72 -12.32 27.97
C GLN A 96 -8.67 -11.62 27.10
N ARG A 97 -7.94 -12.41 26.33
CA ARG A 97 -6.97 -11.90 25.35
C ARG A 97 -7.71 -11.23 24.20
N PRO A 98 -7.26 -10.06 23.71
CA PRO A 98 -7.84 -9.47 22.52
C PRO A 98 -7.70 -10.41 21.30
N VAL A 99 -8.76 -10.50 20.49
CA VAL A 99 -8.74 -11.26 19.23
C VAL A 99 -8.72 -10.28 18.06
N ILE A 100 -7.81 -10.49 17.13
CA ILE A 100 -7.69 -9.71 15.90
C ILE A 100 -8.04 -10.61 14.73
N VAL A 101 -8.97 -10.20 13.88
CA VAL A 101 -9.37 -10.94 12.69
C VAL A 101 -8.82 -10.23 11.46
N GLY A 102 -7.90 -10.92 10.76
CA GLY A 102 -7.14 -10.45 9.62
C GLY A 102 -5.73 -10.00 10.00
N PHE A 103 -4.75 -10.40 9.19
CA PHE A 103 -3.32 -10.10 9.38
C PHE A 103 -2.75 -9.26 8.23
N GLY A 104 -3.58 -8.36 7.68
CA GLY A 104 -3.14 -7.25 6.84
C GLY A 104 -2.48 -6.15 7.67
N PRO A 105 -2.08 -5.00 7.07
CA PRO A 105 -1.35 -3.94 7.78
C PRO A 105 -2.02 -3.46 9.07
N ALA A 106 -3.34 -3.31 9.07
CA ALA A 106 -4.09 -2.87 10.26
C ALA A 106 -4.02 -3.90 11.38
N GLY A 107 -4.28 -5.18 11.08
CA GLY A 107 -4.21 -6.27 12.06
C GLY A 107 -2.80 -6.51 12.58
N MET A 108 -1.80 -6.43 11.69
CA MET A 108 -0.38 -6.61 12.03
C MET A 108 0.12 -5.54 13.00
N PHE A 109 -0.12 -4.27 12.74
CA PHE A 109 0.29 -3.19 13.64
C PHE A 109 -0.55 -3.16 14.92
N ALA A 110 -1.83 -3.52 14.87
CA ALA A 110 -2.62 -3.72 16.08
C ALA A 110 -2.02 -4.85 16.95
N ALA A 111 -1.70 -5.99 16.35
CA ALA A 111 -1.07 -7.10 17.04
C ALA A 111 0.30 -6.70 17.64
N LEU A 112 1.13 -5.97 16.89
CA LEU A 112 2.42 -5.50 17.37
C LEU A 112 2.27 -4.58 18.59
N VAL A 113 1.42 -3.57 18.50
CA VAL A 113 1.18 -2.62 19.61
C VAL A 113 0.62 -3.33 20.83
N LEU A 114 -0.38 -4.18 20.67
CA LEU A 114 -0.98 -4.93 21.78
C LEU A 114 0.02 -5.93 22.41
N SER A 115 0.85 -6.57 21.61
CA SER A 115 1.90 -7.47 22.11
C SER A 115 2.96 -6.72 22.89
N MET A 116 3.46 -5.58 22.37
CA MET A 116 4.41 -4.71 23.08
C MET A 116 3.83 -4.12 24.38
N ALA A 117 2.50 -3.95 24.44
CA ALA A 117 1.78 -3.56 25.64
C ALA A 117 1.51 -4.73 26.63
N GLY A 118 1.99 -5.94 26.33
CA GLY A 118 1.82 -7.13 27.18
C GLY A 118 0.44 -7.78 27.12
N LEU A 119 -0.43 -7.37 26.18
CA LEU A 119 -1.81 -7.87 26.08
C LEU A 119 -1.93 -9.23 25.37
N ARG A 120 -0.86 -9.73 24.73
CA ARG A 120 -0.76 -11.05 24.13
C ARG A 120 -1.94 -11.40 23.19
N PRO A 121 -2.20 -10.61 22.14
CA PRO A 121 -3.35 -10.82 21.26
C PRO A 121 -3.30 -12.16 20.55
N ILE A 122 -4.48 -12.66 20.15
CA ILE A 122 -4.65 -13.81 19.25
C ILE A 122 -5.06 -13.26 17.89
N VAL A 123 -4.28 -13.54 16.86
CA VAL A 123 -4.57 -13.13 15.47
C VAL A 123 -5.09 -14.33 14.69
N LEU A 124 -6.22 -14.14 13.99
CA LEU A 124 -6.81 -15.10 13.09
C LEU A 124 -6.67 -14.60 11.66
N GLU A 125 -5.89 -15.29 10.84
CA GLU A 125 -5.73 -15.00 9.41
C GLU A 125 -6.25 -16.17 8.58
N ARG A 126 -7.20 -15.89 7.65
CA ARG A 126 -7.82 -16.94 6.82
C ARG A 126 -6.83 -17.58 5.86
N GLY A 127 -5.92 -16.79 5.31
CA GLY A 127 -4.89 -17.28 4.40
C GLY A 127 -3.69 -17.89 5.12
N GLN A 128 -2.63 -18.10 4.38
CA GLN A 128 -1.41 -18.73 4.85
C GLN A 128 -0.29 -17.69 5.11
N ASP A 129 0.82 -18.16 5.68
CA ASP A 129 2.04 -17.39 5.82
C ASP A 129 2.57 -16.91 4.46
N ALA A 130 3.42 -15.88 4.47
CA ALA A 130 3.83 -15.18 3.26
C ALA A 130 4.51 -16.09 2.22
N LYS A 131 5.27 -17.11 2.62
CA LYS A 131 5.93 -18.03 1.69
C LYS A 131 4.93 -18.97 1.02
N THR A 132 4.13 -19.67 1.82
CA THR A 132 3.07 -20.57 1.32
C THR A 132 2.08 -19.80 0.43
N ARG A 133 1.74 -18.57 0.84
CA ARG A 133 0.88 -17.69 0.06
C ARG A 133 1.51 -17.31 -1.29
N GLN A 134 2.81 -16.99 -1.33
CA GLN A 134 3.51 -16.68 -2.57
C GLN A 134 3.46 -17.84 -3.57
N GLU A 135 3.63 -19.08 -3.11
CA GLU A 135 3.52 -20.28 -3.95
C GLU A 135 2.09 -20.43 -4.54
N LYS A 136 1.06 -20.25 -3.72
CA LYS A 136 -0.35 -20.31 -4.16
C LYS A 136 -0.69 -19.21 -5.16
N VAL A 137 -0.23 -17.98 -4.94
CA VAL A 137 -0.42 -16.87 -5.87
C VAL A 137 0.28 -17.11 -7.20
N LEU A 138 1.52 -17.61 -7.19
CA LEU A 138 2.25 -17.96 -8.42
C LEU A 138 1.55 -19.09 -9.18
N ARG A 139 1.05 -20.11 -8.48
CA ARG A 139 0.28 -21.19 -9.07
C ARG A 139 -1.00 -20.67 -9.74
N PHE A 140 -1.76 -19.81 -9.04
CA PHE A 140 -2.95 -19.17 -9.60
C PHE A 140 -2.63 -18.42 -10.91
N TRP A 141 -1.55 -17.62 -10.92
CA TRP A 141 -1.16 -16.87 -12.11
C TRP A 141 -0.71 -17.75 -13.30
N GLN A 142 -0.24 -18.95 -13.01
CA GLN A 142 0.22 -19.90 -14.06
C GLN A 142 -0.90 -20.82 -14.55
N THR A 143 -1.76 -21.28 -13.66
CA THR A 143 -2.72 -22.35 -13.94
C THR A 143 -4.18 -21.91 -13.94
N GLY A 144 -4.50 -20.74 -13.37
CA GLY A 144 -5.86 -20.30 -13.11
C GLY A 144 -6.52 -20.97 -11.87
N GLU A 145 -5.79 -21.78 -11.12
CA GLU A 145 -6.32 -22.40 -9.90
C GLU A 145 -6.30 -21.41 -8.74
N LEU A 146 -7.44 -20.78 -8.48
CA LEU A 146 -7.61 -19.82 -7.38
C LEU A 146 -7.89 -20.56 -6.06
N ASP A 147 -7.18 -20.16 -5.00
CA ASP A 147 -7.54 -20.50 -3.62
C ASP A 147 -8.33 -19.31 -3.04
N PRO A 148 -9.64 -19.43 -2.77
CA PRO A 148 -10.45 -18.30 -2.30
C PRO A 148 -10.11 -17.84 -0.89
N ASP A 149 -9.43 -18.66 -0.09
CA ASP A 149 -8.99 -18.28 1.26
C ASP A 149 -7.50 -17.86 1.33
N CYS A 150 -6.70 -18.08 0.25
CA CYS A 150 -5.27 -17.72 0.22
C CYS A 150 -4.83 -17.23 -1.17
N ASN A 151 -4.79 -15.93 -1.36
CA ASN A 151 -4.56 -15.28 -2.67
C ASN A 151 -3.91 -13.90 -2.52
N VAL A 152 -3.99 -13.03 -3.53
CA VAL A 152 -3.43 -11.67 -3.46
C VAL A 152 -4.12 -10.78 -2.42
N GLN A 153 -5.33 -11.11 -1.99
CA GLN A 153 -6.08 -10.34 -0.99
C GLN A 153 -5.91 -10.88 0.43
N PHE A 154 -5.85 -12.22 0.57
CA PHE A 154 -5.84 -12.91 1.85
C PHE A 154 -4.53 -13.62 2.12
N GLY A 155 -4.11 -13.61 3.37
CA GLY A 155 -2.87 -14.15 3.90
C GLY A 155 -2.00 -13.10 4.57
N GLU A 156 -0.87 -13.52 5.12
CA GLU A 156 0.07 -12.69 5.87
C GLU A 156 0.45 -11.42 5.11
N GLY A 157 0.30 -10.27 5.78
CA GLY A 157 0.54 -8.94 5.22
C GLY A 157 -0.60 -8.37 4.38
N GLY A 158 -1.71 -9.14 4.16
CA GLY A 158 -2.86 -8.70 3.38
C GLY A 158 -2.52 -8.36 1.93
N ALA A 159 -3.36 -7.60 1.24
CA ALA A 159 -3.15 -7.20 -0.15
C ALA A 159 -1.85 -6.38 -0.35
N GLY A 160 -1.30 -5.78 0.70
CA GLY A 160 -0.07 -5.00 0.67
C GLY A 160 1.16 -5.80 0.23
N THR A 161 1.24 -7.09 0.60
CA THR A 161 2.39 -7.96 0.27
C THR A 161 2.60 -8.12 -1.24
N PHE A 162 1.52 -8.10 -2.04
CA PHE A 162 1.57 -8.19 -3.51
C PHE A 162 1.20 -6.85 -4.14
N SER A 163 1.87 -5.78 -3.71
CA SER A 163 1.69 -4.42 -4.21
C SER A 163 3.04 -3.71 -4.38
N ASP A 164 3.04 -2.44 -4.73
CA ASP A 164 4.25 -1.60 -4.71
C ASP A 164 4.72 -1.28 -3.27
N GLY A 165 3.92 -1.58 -2.26
CA GLY A 165 4.29 -1.32 -0.87
C GLY A 165 4.44 0.16 -0.53
N LYS A 166 3.63 1.05 -1.15
CA LYS A 166 3.65 2.48 -0.84
C LYS A 166 3.28 2.75 0.61
N LEU A 167 4.08 3.57 1.27
CA LEU A 167 3.90 3.98 2.66
C LEU A 167 3.41 5.44 2.78
N ASN A 168 2.90 6.00 1.68
CA ASN A 168 2.38 7.37 1.66
C ASN A 168 1.07 7.49 2.42
N THR A 169 0.94 8.54 3.21
CA THR A 169 -0.29 8.86 3.94
C THR A 169 -0.69 10.32 3.71
N GLY A 170 -2.00 10.59 3.70
CA GLY A 170 -2.55 11.95 3.64
C GLY A 170 -2.68 12.63 5.00
N VAL A 171 -2.39 11.93 6.11
CA VAL A 171 -2.49 12.47 7.46
C VAL A 171 -1.10 12.84 8.01
N LYS A 172 -1.08 13.78 8.97
CA LYS A 172 0.09 14.09 9.77
C LYS A 172 -0.12 13.47 11.15
N ASN A 173 0.64 12.45 11.48
CA ASN A 173 0.55 11.77 12.77
C ASN A 173 1.96 11.39 13.24
N GLU A 174 2.19 11.52 14.53
CA GLU A 174 3.46 11.20 15.17
C GLU A 174 3.86 9.72 15.06
N ARG A 175 2.88 8.81 14.92
CA ARG A 175 3.11 7.37 14.77
C ARG A 175 3.75 7.00 13.44
N ILE A 176 3.71 7.88 12.43
CA ILE A 176 4.25 7.58 11.09
C ILE A 176 5.73 7.23 11.16
N GLY A 177 6.52 8.03 11.89
CA GLY A 177 7.96 7.75 12.08
C GLY A 177 8.19 6.38 12.70
N TRP A 178 7.48 6.07 13.78
CA TRP A 178 7.59 4.78 14.45
C TRP A 178 7.19 3.60 13.53
N ILE A 179 6.13 3.74 12.74
CA ILE A 179 5.73 2.69 11.77
C ILE A 179 6.83 2.44 10.75
N LEU A 180 7.43 3.50 10.20
CA LEU A 180 8.55 3.37 9.25
C LEU A 180 9.77 2.72 9.91
N GLU A 181 10.08 3.08 11.16
CA GLU A 181 11.14 2.45 11.96
C GLU A 181 10.86 0.94 12.15
N GLN A 182 9.59 0.55 12.45
CA GLN A 182 9.23 -0.86 12.58
C GLN A 182 9.43 -1.64 11.28
N PHE A 183 9.11 -1.04 10.13
CA PHE A 183 9.39 -1.66 8.83
C PHE A 183 10.89 -1.78 8.53
N ALA A 184 11.68 -0.74 8.82
CA ALA A 184 13.13 -0.77 8.63
C ALA A 184 13.81 -1.79 9.56
N GLU A 185 13.40 -1.86 10.84
CA GLU A 185 13.86 -2.88 11.79
C GLU A 185 13.49 -4.29 11.34
N ALA A 186 12.37 -4.45 10.64
CA ALA A 186 11.92 -5.72 10.07
C ALA A 186 12.61 -6.07 8.74
N GLY A 187 13.52 -5.24 8.25
CA GLY A 187 14.36 -5.53 7.09
C GLY A 187 13.97 -4.80 5.80
N ALA A 188 13.07 -3.82 5.85
CA ALA A 188 12.86 -2.92 4.72
C ALA A 188 14.07 -2.02 4.51
N SER A 189 14.29 -1.57 3.26
CA SER A 189 15.36 -0.64 2.94
C SER A 189 15.29 0.64 3.78
N ALA A 190 16.43 1.11 4.29
CA ALA A 190 16.50 2.27 5.17
C ALA A 190 16.09 3.59 4.50
N ASP A 191 15.97 3.63 3.19
CA ASP A 191 15.54 4.82 2.44
C ASP A 191 14.08 5.21 2.75
N ILE A 192 13.23 4.26 3.18
CA ILE A 192 11.87 4.56 3.63
C ILE A 192 11.82 5.56 4.79
N LEU A 193 12.90 5.68 5.57
CA LEU A 193 12.98 6.59 6.71
C LEU A 193 13.13 8.06 6.30
N TYR A 194 13.59 8.32 5.07
CA TYR A 194 13.84 9.69 4.62
C TYR A 194 13.24 10.02 3.25
N ASP A 195 12.83 9.06 2.46
CA ASP A 195 12.19 9.35 1.18
C ASP A 195 10.80 9.97 1.37
N ALA A 196 10.51 11.04 0.60
CA ALA A 196 9.23 11.72 0.67
C ALA A 196 8.05 10.89 0.12
N LYS A 197 8.36 9.87 -0.68
CA LYS A 197 7.41 8.90 -1.22
C LYS A 197 7.94 7.49 -0.94
N PRO A 198 7.99 7.07 0.34
CA PRO A 198 8.59 5.80 0.71
C PRO A 198 7.76 4.62 0.18
N HIS A 199 8.45 3.55 -0.22
CA HIS A 199 7.86 2.28 -0.63
C HIS A 199 8.83 1.14 -0.28
N ILE A 200 8.30 -0.07 -0.10
CA ILE A 200 9.12 -1.23 0.26
C ILE A 200 9.38 -2.10 -0.97
N GLY A 201 8.37 -2.31 -1.81
CA GLY A 201 8.44 -3.28 -2.91
C GLY A 201 7.97 -4.68 -2.50
N THR A 202 7.39 -5.40 -3.47
CA THR A 202 6.82 -6.73 -3.19
C THR A 202 7.88 -7.78 -2.87
N ASP A 203 9.08 -7.63 -3.38
CA ASP A 203 10.25 -8.50 -3.17
C ASP A 203 10.74 -8.45 -1.71
N GLU A 204 10.79 -7.27 -1.10
CA GLU A 204 11.19 -7.11 0.31
C GLU A 204 10.04 -7.41 1.28
N LEU A 205 8.79 -7.10 0.92
CA LEU A 205 7.63 -7.20 1.81
C LEU A 205 7.42 -8.60 2.38
N VAL A 206 7.71 -9.67 1.62
CA VAL A 206 7.60 -11.05 2.10
C VAL A 206 8.47 -11.26 3.36
N THR A 207 9.69 -10.79 3.35
CA THR A 207 10.62 -10.88 4.50
C THR A 207 10.18 -9.96 5.65
N VAL A 208 9.80 -8.74 5.32
CA VAL A 208 9.39 -7.72 6.29
C VAL A 208 8.18 -8.18 7.12
N VAL A 209 7.14 -8.73 6.46
CA VAL A 209 5.94 -9.19 7.18
C VAL A 209 6.23 -10.39 8.07
N GLN A 210 7.12 -11.29 7.65
CA GLN A 210 7.56 -12.43 8.47
C GLN A 210 8.31 -11.97 9.73
N ASN A 211 9.24 -11.04 9.58
CA ASN A 211 10.01 -10.50 10.71
C ASN A 211 9.11 -9.72 11.68
N LEU A 212 8.09 -9.02 11.19
CA LEU A 212 7.08 -8.39 12.05
C LEU A 212 6.25 -9.43 12.82
N ARG A 213 5.85 -10.53 12.18
CA ARG A 213 5.19 -11.65 12.88
C ARG A 213 6.07 -12.23 13.98
N GLU A 214 7.33 -12.51 13.69
CA GLU A 214 8.28 -13.02 14.69
C GLU A 214 8.44 -12.05 15.87
N LYS A 215 8.46 -10.76 15.60
CA LYS A 215 8.48 -9.73 16.64
C LYS A 215 7.21 -9.75 17.49
N ILE A 216 6.01 -9.88 16.89
CA ILE A 216 4.74 -10.03 17.60
C ILE A 216 4.77 -11.27 18.50
N GLN A 217 5.23 -12.40 17.99
CA GLN A 217 5.35 -13.66 18.73
C GLN A 217 6.38 -13.57 19.87
N HIS A 218 7.49 -12.87 19.65
CA HIS A 218 8.48 -12.60 20.70
C HIS A 218 7.88 -11.85 21.89
N TYR A 219 6.94 -10.93 21.66
CA TYR A 219 6.21 -10.22 22.71
C TYR A 219 4.96 -10.99 23.21
N GLY A 220 4.80 -12.27 22.85
CA GLY A 220 3.77 -13.15 23.36
C GLY A 220 2.44 -13.09 22.63
N GLY A 221 2.34 -12.43 21.47
CA GLY A 221 1.21 -12.55 20.57
C GLY A 221 1.19 -13.91 19.86
N GLU A 222 0.03 -14.34 19.40
CA GLU A 222 -0.15 -15.57 18.62
C GLU A 222 -0.75 -15.23 17.26
N VAL A 223 -0.29 -15.92 16.20
CA VAL A 223 -0.83 -15.78 14.84
C VAL A 223 -1.21 -17.17 14.31
N HIS A 224 -2.49 -17.33 13.99
CA HIS A 224 -3.05 -18.57 13.45
C HIS A 224 -3.42 -18.36 11.98
N PHE A 225 -2.75 -19.10 11.09
CA PHE A 225 -3.06 -19.14 9.67
C PHE A 225 -4.08 -20.23 9.36
N GLY A 226 -4.79 -20.10 8.22
CA GLY A 226 -5.90 -21.00 7.88
C GLY A 226 -7.03 -20.90 8.91
N ALA A 227 -7.17 -19.74 9.56
CA ALA A 227 -8.12 -19.46 10.62
C ALA A 227 -9.14 -18.41 10.16
N LYS A 228 -10.32 -18.88 9.75
CA LYS A 228 -11.38 -18.04 9.18
C LYS A 228 -12.49 -17.80 10.18
N LEU A 229 -12.80 -16.53 10.45
CA LEU A 229 -13.95 -16.11 11.26
C LEU A 229 -15.25 -16.63 10.65
N THR A 230 -16.08 -17.31 11.44
CA THR A 230 -17.41 -17.79 11.03
C THR A 230 -18.55 -17.12 11.78
N ALA A 231 -18.34 -16.69 13.03
CA ALA A 231 -19.34 -15.96 13.81
C ALA A 231 -18.71 -15.22 15.00
N LEU A 232 -19.46 -14.29 15.56
CA LEU A 232 -19.24 -13.70 16.88
C LEU A 232 -20.31 -14.21 17.83
N GLU A 233 -19.93 -14.71 19.01
CA GLU A 233 -20.89 -14.99 20.07
C GLU A 233 -21.11 -13.72 20.90
N THR A 234 -22.36 -13.43 21.16
CA THR A 234 -22.76 -12.24 21.92
C THR A 234 -23.73 -12.61 23.03
N GLN A 235 -23.58 -11.96 24.17
CA GLN A 235 -24.54 -12.04 25.28
C GLN A 235 -24.78 -10.63 25.80
N ASP A 236 -26.04 -10.26 25.97
CA ASP A 236 -26.45 -8.94 26.47
C ASP A 236 -25.81 -7.77 25.68
N GLY A 237 -25.69 -7.91 24.35
CA GLY A 237 -25.11 -6.90 23.46
C GLY A 237 -23.57 -6.80 23.52
N ARG A 238 -22.89 -7.72 24.19
CA ARG A 238 -21.45 -7.77 24.28
C ARG A 238 -20.89 -9.03 23.63
N VAL A 239 -19.74 -8.92 22.97
CA VAL A 239 -19.01 -10.08 22.44
C VAL A 239 -18.46 -10.89 23.61
N THR A 240 -18.64 -12.20 23.55
CA THR A 240 -18.15 -13.17 24.55
C THR A 240 -17.17 -14.19 23.97
N ALA A 241 -17.27 -14.47 22.66
CA ALA A 241 -16.33 -15.35 21.95
C ALA A 241 -16.31 -15.08 20.44
N VAL A 242 -15.28 -15.58 19.79
CA VAL A 242 -15.15 -15.67 18.33
C VAL A 242 -15.24 -17.14 17.94
N ARG A 243 -16.09 -17.46 16.94
CA ARG A 243 -16.05 -18.74 16.24
C ARG A 243 -15.20 -18.64 15.01
N ALA A 244 -14.30 -19.59 14.82
CA ALA A 244 -13.45 -19.66 13.64
C ALA A 244 -13.23 -21.12 13.21
N VAL A 245 -13.09 -21.34 11.91
CA VAL A 245 -12.58 -22.61 11.38
C VAL A 245 -11.06 -22.49 11.30
N CYS A 246 -10.36 -23.34 12.04
CA CYS A 246 -8.91 -23.41 12.09
C CYS A 246 -8.46 -24.81 11.67
N GLY A 247 -7.71 -24.91 10.55
CA GLY A 247 -7.25 -26.20 10.04
C GLY A 247 -8.39 -27.18 9.72
N GLY A 248 -9.57 -26.68 9.33
CA GLY A 248 -10.76 -27.47 9.00
C GLY A 248 -11.65 -27.81 10.20
N ALA A 249 -11.29 -27.48 11.43
CA ALA A 249 -12.09 -27.67 12.63
C ALA A 249 -12.63 -26.38 13.20
N GLU A 250 -13.89 -26.36 13.61
CA GLU A 250 -14.48 -25.19 14.28
C GLU A 250 -13.91 -25.07 15.70
N GLN A 251 -13.54 -23.86 16.07
CA GLN A 251 -13.02 -23.50 17.39
C GLN A 251 -13.81 -22.30 17.94
N VAL A 252 -14.00 -22.30 19.25
CA VAL A 252 -14.58 -21.18 19.99
C VAL A 252 -13.50 -20.57 20.85
N ILE A 253 -13.19 -19.31 20.61
CA ILE A 253 -12.11 -18.55 21.28
C ILE A 253 -12.78 -17.51 22.16
N PRO A 254 -12.71 -17.62 23.50
CA PRO A 254 -13.25 -16.61 24.40
C PRO A 254 -12.62 -15.24 24.14
N ALA A 255 -13.42 -14.20 24.01
CA ALA A 255 -12.96 -12.83 23.75
C ALA A 255 -14.00 -11.81 24.19
N ASP A 256 -13.60 -10.80 24.91
CA ASP A 256 -14.40 -9.62 25.25
C ASP A 256 -14.08 -8.41 24.35
N THR A 257 -12.99 -8.49 23.60
CA THR A 257 -12.50 -7.47 22.70
C THR A 257 -12.08 -8.11 21.38
N VAL A 258 -12.73 -7.72 20.30
CA VAL A 258 -12.45 -8.21 18.94
C VAL A 258 -12.18 -7.03 18.01
N LEU A 259 -11.04 -7.06 17.32
CA LEU A 259 -10.68 -6.11 16.29
C LEU A 259 -10.88 -6.75 14.91
N LEU A 260 -11.83 -6.25 14.12
CA LEU A 260 -12.06 -6.68 12.76
C LEU A 260 -11.16 -5.89 11.81
N ALA A 261 -10.13 -6.53 11.27
CA ALA A 261 -9.17 -5.98 10.31
C ALA A 261 -9.18 -6.78 8.99
N ILE A 262 -10.39 -7.18 8.56
CA ILE A 262 -10.66 -8.18 7.52
C ILE A 262 -10.38 -7.71 6.08
N GLY A 263 -10.12 -6.41 5.87
CA GLY A 263 -9.97 -5.83 4.54
C GLY A 263 -11.29 -5.76 3.76
N HIS A 264 -11.24 -5.25 2.53
CA HIS A 264 -12.44 -5.02 1.72
C HIS A 264 -12.94 -6.26 0.98
N SER A 265 -12.08 -7.29 0.79
CA SER A 265 -12.41 -8.45 -0.05
C SER A 265 -13.07 -9.60 0.71
N ALA A 266 -13.16 -9.53 2.04
CA ALA A 266 -13.78 -10.57 2.90
C ALA A 266 -15.32 -10.50 2.85
N ARG A 267 -15.89 -10.63 1.64
CA ARG A 267 -17.32 -10.42 1.37
C ARG A 267 -18.21 -11.38 2.16
N ASP A 268 -17.82 -12.63 2.25
CA ASP A 268 -18.48 -13.65 3.08
C ASP A 268 -18.53 -13.28 4.57
N THR A 269 -17.47 -12.64 5.07
CA THR A 269 -17.45 -12.15 6.45
C THR A 269 -18.36 -10.94 6.62
N PHE A 270 -18.43 -10.01 5.64
CA PHE A 270 -19.41 -8.92 5.67
C PHE A 270 -20.85 -9.44 5.65
N GLU A 271 -21.14 -10.43 4.79
CA GLU A 271 -22.47 -11.06 4.75
C GLU A 271 -22.81 -11.73 6.09
N THR A 272 -21.88 -12.44 6.70
CA THR A 272 -22.05 -13.06 8.02
C THR A 272 -22.33 -12.02 9.10
N LEU A 273 -21.54 -10.98 9.20
CA LEU A 273 -21.71 -9.93 10.21
C LEU A 273 -23.01 -9.16 10.01
N HIS A 274 -23.40 -8.92 8.76
CA HIS A 274 -24.69 -8.29 8.45
C HIS A 274 -25.87 -9.16 8.87
N ALA A 275 -25.83 -10.46 8.58
CA ALA A 275 -26.84 -11.42 9.01
C ALA A 275 -26.95 -11.54 10.54
N MET A 276 -25.88 -11.28 11.27
CA MET A 276 -25.86 -11.21 12.74
C MET A 276 -26.44 -9.91 13.30
N GLY A 277 -26.84 -8.97 12.46
CA GLY A 277 -27.40 -7.68 12.88
C GLY A 277 -26.37 -6.61 13.20
N VAL A 278 -25.09 -6.79 12.81
CA VAL A 278 -24.09 -5.72 12.89
C VAL A 278 -24.51 -4.60 11.95
N VAL A 279 -24.66 -3.38 12.50
CA VAL A 279 -25.08 -2.21 11.72
C VAL A 279 -24.01 -1.88 10.69
N MET A 280 -24.40 -1.78 9.44
CA MET A 280 -23.55 -1.42 8.32
C MET A 280 -24.22 -0.33 7.47
N GLU A 281 -23.39 0.52 6.88
CA GLU A 281 -23.82 1.60 6.00
C GLU A 281 -23.11 1.49 4.65
N PRO A 282 -23.79 1.75 3.53
CA PRO A 282 -23.15 1.83 2.24
C PRO A 282 -22.19 3.03 2.21
N LYS A 283 -21.01 2.85 1.59
CA LYS A 283 -20.02 3.92 1.47
C LYS A 283 -19.58 4.11 0.03
N PRO A 284 -19.22 5.35 -0.36
CA PRO A 284 -18.59 5.60 -1.64
C PRO A 284 -17.35 4.75 -1.83
N PHE A 285 -17.14 4.27 -3.05
CA PHE A 285 -15.92 3.62 -3.49
C PHE A 285 -15.63 3.97 -4.96
N SER A 286 -14.60 3.40 -5.55
CA SER A 286 -14.24 3.70 -6.92
C SER A 286 -14.00 2.44 -7.71
N MET A 287 -14.50 2.41 -8.94
CA MET A 287 -14.29 1.33 -9.90
C MET A 287 -13.71 1.89 -11.21
N GLY A 288 -13.12 1.02 -12.02
CA GLY A 288 -12.56 1.38 -13.30
C GLY A 288 -11.63 0.29 -13.83
N VAL A 289 -10.63 0.73 -14.56
CA VAL A 289 -9.68 -0.13 -15.25
C VAL A 289 -8.25 0.15 -14.80
N ARG A 290 -7.33 -0.72 -15.16
CA ARG A 290 -5.90 -0.47 -15.01
C ARG A 290 -5.27 -0.21 -16.36
N ILE A 291 -4.60 0.94 -16.48
CA ILE A 291 -3.83 1.33 -17.67
C ILE A 291 -2.36 0.93 -17.49
N GLU A 292 -1.75 0.44 -18.57
CA GLU A 292 -0.35 0.04 -18.63
C GLU A 292 0.35 0.76 -19.77
N HIS A 293 1.57 1.23 -19.55
CA HIS A 293 2.36 2.01 -20.50
C HIS A 293 3.86 1.90 -20.18
N PRO A 294 4.77 2.28 -21.12
CA PRO A 294 6.20 2.24 -20.87
C PRO A 294 6.62 3.17 -19.73
N GLN A 295 7.45 2.70 -18.81
CA GLN A 295 8.04 3.53 -17.75
C GLN A 295 8.88 4.67 -18.32
N ARG A 296 9.61 4.39 -19.42
CA ARG A 296 10.44 5.38 -20.13
C ARG A 296 9.64 6.63 -20.52
N MET A 297 8.45 6.45 -21.05
CA MET A 297 7.55 7.56 -21.42
C MET A 297 7.27 8.48 -20.22
N ILE A 298 7.09 7.90 -19.04
CA ILE A 298 6.82 8.68 -17.82
C ILE A 298 8.07 9.39 -17.33
N ASN A 299 9.24 8.73 -17.34
CA ASN A 299 10.51 9.35 -16.98
C ASN A 299 10.79 10.57 -17.85
N GLU A 300 10.66 10.46 -19.15
CA GLU A 300 10.84 11.55 -20.10
C GLU A 300 9.82 12.68 -19.90
N SER A 301 8.55 12.31 -19.68
CA SER A 301 7.49 13.27 -19.40
C SER A 301 7.73 14.06 -18.11
N GLN A 302 8.22 13.43 -17.04
CA GLN A 302 8.42 14.06 -15.73
C GLN A 302 9.76 14.78 -15.62
N TYR A 303 10.82 14.18 -16.13
CA TYR A 303 12.20 14.62 -15.90
C TYR A 303 12.86 15.27 -17.11
N GLY A 304 12.26 15.16 -18.32
CA GLY A 304 12.83 15.71 -19.55
C GLY A 304 14.25 15.17 -19.82
N ALA A 305 15.22 16.05 -20.00
CA ALA A 305 16.61 15.69 -20.25
C ALA A 305 17.29 14.94 -19.08
N PHE A 306 16.70 14.93 -17.89
CA PHE A 306 17.20 14.23 -16.71
C PHE A 306 16.62 12.84 -16.54
N ALA A 307 15.87 12.29 -17.52
CA ALA A 307 15.19 11.01 -17.41
C ALA A 307 16.10 9.83 -17.03
N ASP A 308 17.37 9.90 -17.38
CA ASP A 308 18.39 8.88 -17.10
C ASP A 308 19.33 9.26 -15.94
N ALA A 309 19.02 10.32 -15.18
CA ALA A 309 19.89 10.75 -14.09
C ALA A 309 19.80 9.75 -12.91
N PRO A 310 20.94 9.21 -12.43
CA PRO A 310 20.96 8.07 -11.51
C PRO A 310 20.34 8.35 -10.14
N GLY A 311 20.22 9.62 -9.75
CA GLY A 311 19.65 10.02 -8.45
C GLY A 311 18.14 10.15 -8.42
N LEU A 312 17.41 9.99 -9.55
CA LEU A 312 15.97 10.26 -9.63
C LEU A 312 15.09 9.02 -9.44
N GLY A 313 15.52 7.85 -9.91
CA GLY A 313 14.69 6.64 -9.94
C GLY A 313 13.53 6.74 -10.93
N ALA A 314 12.63 5.76 -10.90
CA ALA A 314 11.46 5.72 -11.77
C ALA A 314 10.45 6.81 -11.41
N ALA A 315 10.02 7.56 -12.43
CA ALA A 315 9.05 8.63 -12.26
C ALA A 315 7.65 8.08 -12.00
N ASP A 316 6.89 8.81 -11.18
CA ASP A 316 5.48 8.56 -10.92
C ASP A 316 4.60 9.74 -11.35
N TYR A 317 3.29 9.50 -11.42
CA TYR A 317 2.31 10.55 -11.64
C TYR A 317 1.04 10.34 -10.82
N LYS A 318 0.32 11.43 -10.59
CA LYS A 318 -1.03 11.43 -10.04
C LYS A 318 -1.87 12.43 -10.82
N LEU A 319 -2.92 11.94 -11.46
CA LEU A 319 -3.84 12.74 -12.26
C LEU A 319 -5.23 12.71 -11.62
N ASN A 320 -5.95 13.79 -11.76
CA ASN A 320 -7.34 13.94 -11.34
C ASN A 320 -8.03 14.92 -12.30
N VAL A 321 -9.23 14.58 -12.70
CA VAL A 321 -10.11 15.45 -13.48
C VAL A 321 -11.51 15.45 -12.86
N ARG A 322 -12.07 16.65 -12.71
CA ARG A 322 -13.47 16.80 -12.32
C ARG A 322 -14.32 16.81 -13.59
N LEU A 323 -15.32 15.94 -13.62
CA LEU A 323 -16.21 15.80 -14.74
C LEU A 323 -17.37 16.83 -14.67
N PRO A 324 -18.05 17.12 -15.79
CA PRO A 324 -19.13 18.13 -15.82
C PRO A 324 -20.30 17.85 -14.89
N ASP A 325 -20.57 16.59 -14.59
CA ASP A 325 -21.61 16.13 -13.67
C ASP A 325 -21.21 16.24 -12.18
N GLY A 326 -20.00 16.76 -11.91
CA GLY A 326 -19.44 16.92 -10.56
C GLY A 326 -18.71 15.70 -10.02
N SER A 327 -18.73 14.55 -10.70
CA SER A 327 -17.93 13.38 -10.36
C SER A 327 -16.46 13.60 -10.69
N SER A 328 -15.61 12.66 -10.29
CA SER A 328 -14.16 12.72 -10.57
C SER A 328 -13.67 11.41 -11.17
N ALA A 329 -12.86 11.54 -12.21
CA ALA A 329 -11.99 10.45 -12.67
C ALA A 329 -10.54 10.73 -12.26
N TYR A 330 -9.82 9.71 -11.79
CA TYR A 330 -8.48 9.90 -11.26
C TYR A 330 -7.62 8.66 -11.37
N THR A 331 -6.30 8.87 -11.37
CA THR A 331 -5.35 7.76 -11.27
C THR A 331 -5.08 7.40 -9.82
N PHE A 332 -5.01 6.11 -9.55
CA PHE A 332 -4.74 5.58 -8.22
C PHE A 332 -3.69 4.47 -8.26
N CYS A 333 -2.90 4.36 -7.20
CA CYS A 333 -1.90 3.32 -7.05
C CYS A 333 -1.05 3.10 -8.32
N MET A 334 -0.52 4.20 -8.89
CA MET A 334 0.45 4.13 -9.98
C MET A 334 1.69 3.40 -9.49
N CYS A 335 2.09 2.33 -10.21
CA CYS A 335 3.22 1.47 -9.88
C CYS A 335 4.33 1.69 -10.93
N PRO A 336 5.35 2.52 -10.62
CA PRO A 336 6.48 2.73 -11.50
C PRO A 336 7.29 1.46 -11.66
N GLY A 337 7.82 1.20 -12.90
CA GLY A 337 8.61 0.01 -13.18
C GLY A 337 7.91 -1.28 -12.75
N GLY A 338 6.58 -1.32 -12.82
CA GLY A 338 5.77 -2.36 -12.21
C GLY A 338 4.97 -3.17 -13.22
N ARG A 339 4.22 -4.12 -12.70
CA ARG A 339 3.41 -5.05 -13.47
C ARG A 339 1.97 -5.09 -12.98
N VAL A 340 1.04 -5.38 -13.89
CA VAL A 340 -0.36 -5.69 -13.59
C VAL A 340 -0.44 -7.14 -13.16
N VAL A 341 -1.18 -7.42 -12.09
CA VAL A 341 -1.32 -8.76 -11.51
C VAL A 341 -2.78 -9.16 -11.33
N ALA A 342 -3.03 -10.46 -11.41
CA ALA A 342 -4.35 -11.03 -11.12
C ALA A 342 -4.56 -11.07 -9.60
N ALA A 343 -5.64 -10.43 -9.14
CA ALA A 343 -5.93 -10.22 -7.73
C ALA A 343 -7.34 -10.70 -7.33
N ALA A 344 -7.91 -11.64 -8.10
CA ALA A 344 -9.18 -12.26 -7.76
C ALA A 344 -9.13 -12.91 -6.38
N SER A 345 -10.24 -12.83 -5.63
CA SER A 345 -10.44 -13.48 -4.33
C SER A 345 -11.68 -14.37 -4.30
N GLU A 346 -12.51 -14.30 -5.34
CA GLU A 346 -13.69 -15.14 -5.53
C GLU A 346 -13.59 -15.84 -6.89
N GLU A 347 -14.08 -17.09 -6.95
CA GLU A 347 -14.12 -17.85 -8.20
C GLU A 347 -15.04 -17.16 -9.23
N GLY A 348 -14.64 -17.20 -10.49
CA GLY A 348 -15.42 -16.60 -11.56
C GLY A 348 -15.40 -15.07 -11.62
N GLY A 349 -14.47 -14.43 -10.91
CA GLY A 349 -14.24 -12.99 -10.95
C GLY A 349 -12.85 -12.63 -11.46
N VAL A 350 -12.71 -11.55 -12.23
CA VAL A 350 -11.41 -10.98 -12.64
C VAL A 350 -11.22 -9.64 -11.94
N VAL A 351 -10.12 -9.54 -11.21
CA VAL A 351 -9.66 -8.31 -10.55
C VAL A 351 -8.20 -8.09 -10.91
N THR A 352 -7.85 -6.85 -11.23
CA THR A 352 -6.46 -6.46 -11.51
C THR A 352 -5.92 -5.57 -10.41
N ASN A 353 -4.66 -5.79 -10.03
CA ASN A 353 -3.91 -4.89 -9.17
C ASN A 353 -2.56 -4.57 -9.83
N GLY A 354 -1.79 -3.67 -9.23
CA GLY A 354 -0.43 -3.36 -9.65
C GLY A 354 0.55 -3.67 -8.55
N MET A 355 1.73 -4.13 -8.91
CA MET A 355 2.85 -4.31 -8.00
C MET A 355 4.16 -3.89 -8.65
N SER A 356 5.14 -3.53 -7.83
CA SER A 356 6.52 -3.26 -8.23
C SER A 356 7.47 -3.87 -7.23
N ASP A 357 8.65 -4.21 -7.70
CA ASP A 357 9.78 -4.52 -6.84
C ASP A 357 10.39 -3.21 -6.27
N HIS A 358 11.23 -3.31 -5.26
CA HIS A 358 11.84 -2.12 -4.63
C HIS A 358 12.61 -1.25 -5.65
N ALA A 359 13.34 -1.88 -6.56
CA ALA A 359 14.12 -1.18 -7.58
C ALA A 359 13.27 -0.40 -8.60
N ARG A 360 12.00 -0.78 -8.81
CA ARG A 360 11.10 -0.15 -9.80
C ARG A 360 11.72 -0.06 -11.20
N ASP A 361 12.46 -1.08 -11.60
CA ASP A 361 13.25 -1.13 -12.83
C ASP A 361 12.58 -1.89 -13.98
N GLY A 362 11.31 -2.26 -13.83
CA GLY A 362 10.53 -2.90 -14.88
C GLY A 362 10.29 -1.97 -16.07
N GLU A 363 10.12 -2.58 -17.25
CA GLU A 363 9.92 -1.87 -18.53
C GLU A 363 8.63 -1.04 -18.55
N ASN A 364 7.55 -1.58 -17.95
CA ASN A 364 6.25 -0.92 -17.89
C ASN A 364 6.02 -0.20 -16.55
N ALA A 365 5.11 0.75 -16.60
CA ALA A 365 4.43 1.31 -15.47
C ALA A 365 2.92 1.09 -15.61
N ASN A 366 2.19 1.10 -14.52
CA ASN A 366 0.74 0.98 -14.56
C ASN A 366 0.06 1.82 -13.49
N ALA A 367 -1.22 2.15 -13.71
CA ALA A 367 -2.05 2.86 -12.74
C ALA A 367 -3.50 2.41 -12.87
N ALA A 368 -4.25 2.39 -11.79
CA ALA A 368 -5.69 2.34 -11.88
C ALA A 368 -6.24 3.68 -12.39
N LEU A 369 -7.20 3.64 -13.30
CA LEU A 369 -8.00 4.79 -13.73
C LEU A 369 -9.41 4.56 -13.23
N LEU A 370 -9.84 5.36 -12.27
CA LEU A 370 -11.01 5.12 -11.45
C LEU A 370 -12.00 6.28 -11.52
N VAL A 371 -13.29 5.94 -11.43
CA VAL A 371 -14.40 6.87 -11.23
C VAL A 371 -14.98 6.62 -9.83
N THR A 372 -15.24 7.69 -9.10
CA THR A 372 -15.91 7.61 -7.80
C THR A 372 -17.39 7.30 -7.98
N LEU A 373 -17.87 6.34 -7.22
CA LEU A 373 -19.27 5.90 -7.16
C LEU A 373 -19.79 6.16 -5.74
N ASN A 374 -20.93 6.83 -5.68
CA ASN A 374 -21.62 7.10 -4.42
C ASN A 374 -22.74 6.09 -4.20
N PRO A 375 -23.27 5.96 -2.97
CA PRO A 375 -24.38 5.04 -2.69
C PRO A 375 -25.59 5.26 -3.59
N GLU A 376 -25.83 6.48 -4.06
CA GLU A 376 -26.91 6.83 -4.98
C GLU A 376 -26.72 6.26 -6.40
N ASP A 377 -25.47 5.91 -6.76
CA ASP A 377 -25.14 5.29 -8.04
C ASP A 377 -25.35 3.76 -8.02
N PHE A 378 -25.53 3.15 -6.83
CA PHE A 378 -25.59 1.70 -6.69
C PHE A 378 -26.96 1.16 -7.20
N PRO A 379 -26.95 0.03 -7.95
CA PRO A 379 -28.18 -0.63 -8.37
C PRO A 379 -29.06 -1.10 -7.19
N ASP A 380 -28.42 -1.45 -6.06
CA ASP A 380 -29.03 -1.84 -4.80
C ASP A 380 -28.61 -0.89 -3.70
N SER A 381 -29.56 -0.23 -3.04
CA SER A 381 -29.34 0.72 -1.96
C SER A 381 -29.09 0.07 -0.59
N SER A 382 -29.06 -1.27 -0.51
CA SER A 382 -28.76 -1.98 0.74
C SER A 382 -27.33 -1.70 1.23
N ALA A 383 -27.08 -2.01 2.50
CA ALA A 383 -25.75 -1.82 3.10
C ALA A 383 -24.63 -2.55 2.33
N LEU A 384 -24.93 -3.68 1.70
CA LEU A 384 -24.00 -4.50 0.91
C LEU A 384 -24.14 -4.31 -0.61
N GLY A 385 -25.04 -3.45 -1.08
CA GLY A 385 -25.35 -3.26 -2.51
C GLY A 385 -24.14 -2.89 -3.34
N GLY A 386 -23.28 -2.01 -2.85
CA GLY A 386 -22.03 -1.67 -3.51
C GLY A 386 -21.06 -2.86 -3.66
N MET A 387 -20.98 -3.73 -2.65
CA MET A 387 -20.18 -4.95 -2.67
C MET A 387 -20.69 -5.94 -3.73
N TYR A 388 -21.99 -6.11 -3.84
CA TYR A 388 -22.60 -6.97 -4.87
C TYR A 388 -22.39 -6.41 -6.26
N TRP A 389 -22.48 -5.11 -6.45
CA TRP A 389 -22.20 -4.49 -7.75
C TRP A 389 -20.73 -4.67 -8.17
N GLN A 390 -19.77 -4.56 -7.25
CA GLN A 390 -18.37 -4.92 -7.53
C GLN A 390 -18.24 -6.37 -8.02
N ARG A 391 -18.89 -7.31 -7.32
CA ARG A 391 -18.89 -8.74 -7.70
C ARG A 391 -19.45 -8.97 -9.10
N GLU A 392 -20.54 -8.31 -9.45
CA GLU A 392 -21.14 -8.39 -10.80
C GLU A 392 -20.19 -7.90 -11.89
N LEU A 393 -19.47 -6.79 -11.65
CA LEU A 393 -18.48 -6.28 -12.61
C LEU A 393 -17.30 -7.24 -12.76
N GLU A 394 -16.80 -7.80 -11.68
CA GLU A 394 -15.72 -8.79 -11.70
C GLU A 394 -16.11 -10.05 -12.47
N GLN A 395 -17.36 -10.51 -12.30
CA GLN A 395 -17.91 -11.64 -13.05
C GLN A 395 -18.15 -11.29 -14.53
N ALA A 396 -18.57 -10.07 -14.85
CA ALA A 396 -18.68 -9.60 -16.23
C ALA A 396 -17.31 -9.59 -16.90
N ALA A 397 -16.28 -9.12 -16.21
CA ALA A 397 -14.90 -9.16 -16.70
C ALA A 397 -14.40 -10.60 -16.91
N PHE A 398 -14.75 -11.54 -16.02
CA PHE A 398 -14.42 -12.96 -16.18
C PHE A 398 -15.06 -13.56 -17.43
N ARG A 399 -16.36 -13.28 -17.66
CA ARG A 399 -17.06 -13.74 -18.89
C ARG A 399 -16.44 -13.13 -20.16
N ALA A 400 -16.12 -11.84 -20.15
CA ALA A 400 -15.45 -11.16 -21.25
C ALA A 400 -14.04 -11.69 -21.51
N GLY A 401 -13.35 -12.17 -20.45
CA GLY A 401 -12.08 -12.88 -20.52
C GLY A 401 -12.17 -14.30 -21.10
N GLY A 402 -13.37 -14.76 -21.50
CA GLY A 402 -13.62 -16.08 -22.07
C GLY A 402 -13.89 -17.16 -21.03
N GLY A 403 -14.37 -16.81 -19.84
CA GLY A 403 -14.63 -17.74 -18.73
C GLY A 403 -13.34 -18.30 -18.10
N THR A 404 -12.27 -17.55 -18.21
CA THR A 404 -10.96 -17.82 -17.61
C THR A 404 -10.49 -16.58 -16.86
N TYR A 405 -9.35 -16.66 -16.17
CA TYR A 405 -8.79 -15.49 -15.50
C TYR A 405 -7.99 -14.55 -16.41
N ARG A 406 -8.16 -14.65 -17.73
CA ARG A 406 -7.64 -13.65 -18.67
C ARG A 406 -8.40 -12.34 -18.46
N ALA A 407 -7.67 -11.23 -18.39
CA ALA A 407 -8.31 -9.93 -18.21
C ALA A 407 -8.84 -9.39 -19.57
N PRO A 408 -10.08 -8.87 -19.61
CA PRO A 408 -10.55 -8.11 -20.77
C PRO A 408 -9.67 -6.87 -20.94
N ALA A 409 -9.25 -6.60 -22.18
CA ALA A 409 -8.32 -5.52 -22.48
C ALA A 409 -8.64 -4.84 -23.80
N GLN A 410 -8.25 -3.57 -23.90
CA GLN A 410 -8.43 -2.74 -25.08
C GLN A 410 -7.30 -1.73 -25.19
N LEU A 411 -6.88 -1.36 -26.38
CA LEU A 411 -5.97 -0.24 -26.57
C LEU A 411 -6.69 1.07 -26.20
N ALA A 412 -6.00 1.95 -25.48
CA ALA A 412 -6.57 3.23 -25.04
C ALA A 412 -7.12 4.07 -26.22
N GLY A 413 -6.43 4.08 -27.36
CA GLY A 413 -6.90 4.78 -28.56
C GLY A 413 -8.16 4.15 -29.17
N ASP A 414 -8.31 2.83 -29.12
CA ASP A 414 -9.50 2.12 -29.60
C ASP A 414 -10.68 2.33 -28.64
N PHE A 415 -10.43 2.32 -27.32
CA PHE A 415 -11.43 2.66 -26.31
C PHE A 415 -12.02 4.06 -26.57
N LEU A 416 -11.16 5.07 -26.74
CA LEU A 416 -11.61 6.44 -27.05
C LEU A 416 -12.34 6.55 -28.41
N ALA A 417 -12.06 5.65 -29.35
CA ALA A 417 -12.70 5.60 -30.66
C ALA A 417 -13.95 4.72 -30.66
N HIS A 418 -14.40 4.17 -29.51
CA HIS A 418 -15.54 3.26 -29.38
C HIS A 418 -15.50 2.08 -30.35
N ARG A 419 -14.39 1.38 -30.43
CA ARG A 419 -14.20 0.21 -31.30
C ARG A 419 -13.35 -0.86 -30.61
N PRO A 420 -13.64 -2.15 -30.81
CA PRO A 420 -12.85 -3.22 -30.20
C PRO A 420 -11.41 -3.22 -30.75
N SER A 421 -10.45 -3.63 -29.94
CA SER A 421 -9.07 -3.85 -30.41
C SER A 421 -8.92 -5.22 -31.06
N ALA A 422 -8.30 -5.25 -32.25
CA ALA A 422 -8.05 -6.49 -32.98
C ALA A 422 -6.65 -7.10 -32.70
N ARG A 423 -5.72 -6.31 -32.16
CA ARG A 423 -4.34 -6.72 -31.87
C ARG A 423 -3.77 -5.89 -30.71
N LEU A 424 -2.72 -6.39 -30.06
CA LEU A 424 -1.91 -5.63 -29.12
C LEU A 424 -1.12 -4.53 -29.85
N GLY A 425 -0.81 -3.46 -29.14
CA GLY A 425 0.12 -2.40 -29.57
C GLY A 425 1.57 -2.72 -29.18
N ASP A 426 2.38 -1.66 -29.08
CA ASP A 426 3.80 -1.78 -28.71
C ASP A 426 3.99 -2.16 -27.25
N VAL A 427 3.06 -1.77 -26.37
CA VAL A 427 3.08 -2.14 -24.96
C VAL A 427 2.63 -3.58 -24.77
N GLN A 428 3.52 -4.41 -24.24
CA GLN A 428 3.19 -5.80 -23.94
C GLN A 428 2.59 -5.89 -22.53
N PRO A 429 1.37 -6.44 -22.38
CA PRO A 429 0.74 -6.59 -21.08
C PRO A 429 1.56 -7.47 -20.14
N THR A 430 1.75 -7.03 -18.89
CA THR A 430 2.49 -7.80 -17.88
C THR A 430 1.60 -8.76 -17.09
N TYR A 431 0.29 -8.75 -17.32
CA TYR A 431 -0.69 -9.60 -16.65
C TYR A 431 -0.52 -11.07 -17.05
N ARG A 432 -0.01 -11.89 -16.11
CA ARG A 432 0.43 -13.27 -16.40
C ARG A 432 -0.64 -14.22 -16.89
N PRO A 433 -1.90 -14.23 -16.40
CA PRO A 433 -2.93 -15.09 -16.96
C PRO A 433 -3.27 -14.74 -18.42
N GLY A 434 -2.74 -13.63 -18.93
CA GLY A 434 -2.96 -13.15 -20.29
C GLY A 434 -4.19 -12.25 -20.40
N VAL A 435 -4.33 -11.62 -21.58
CA VAL A 435 -5.45 -10.70 -21.85
C VAL A 435 -6.34 -11.25 -22.96
N ALA A 436 -7.61 -10.87 -22.93
CA ALA A 436 -8.59 -11.10 -24.01
C ALA A 436 -8.99 -9.75 -24.58
N LEU A 437 -8.72 -9.53 -25.86
CA LEU A 437 -9.09 -8.28 -26.53
C LEU A 437 -10.60 -8.22 -26.75
N CYS A 438 -11.23 -7.13 -26.32
CA CYS A 438 -12.67 -6.89 -26.47
C CYS A 438 -12.95 -5.39 -26.53
N ASP A 439 -14.22 -5.00 -26.62
CA ASP A 439 -14.66 -3.65 -26.32
C ASP A 439 -15.01 -3.55 -24.85
N LEU A 440 -14.30 -2.72 -24.09
CA LEU A 440 -14.54 -2.54 -22.66
C LEU A 440 -15.86 -1.80 -22.37
N HIS A 441 -16.46 -1.12 -23.35
CA HIS A 441 -17.81 -0.54 -23.20
C HIS A 441 -18.89 -1.62 -23.03
N ASP A 442 -18.65 -2.86 -23.50
CA ASP A 442 -19.55 -3.99 -23.25
C ASP A 442 -19.41 -4.60 -21.86
N VAL A 443 -18.36 -4.25 -21.14
CA VAL A 443 -18.03 -4.79 -19.79
C VAL A 443 -18.30 -3.77 -18.69
N LEU A 444 -17.93 -2.52 -18.94
CA LEU A 444 -18.02 -1.45 -17.95
C LEU A 444 -19.45 -0.88 -17.91
N PRO A 445 -19.99 -0.61 -16.71
CA PRO A 445 -21.23 0.17 -16.59
C PRO A 445 -21.09 1.56 -17.22
N PRO A 446 -22.15 2.12 -17.82
CA PRO A 446 -22.10 3.44 -18.48
C PRO A 446 -21.62 4.58 -17.60
N ARG A 447 -21.71 4.41 -16.29
CA ARG A 447 -21.23 5.38 -15.29
C ARG A 447 -19.69 5.41 -15.20
N ILE A 448 -19.00 4.34 -15.54
CA ILE A 448 -17.56 4.19 -15.51
C ILE A 448 -16.96 4.45 -16.89
#